data_ed7f5a7d82987bf3ef536fa392e695ba
#
_entry.id   ed7f5a7d82987bf3ef536fa392e695ba
#
_cell.length_a   1.000
_cell.length_b   1.000
_cell.length_c   1.000
_cell.angle_alpha   90.00
_cell.angle_beta   90.00
_cell.angle_gamma   90.00
#
_symmetry.space_group_name_H-M   'P 1'
#
loop_
_entity.id
_entity.type
_entity.pdbx_description
1 polymer ?
#
loop_
_entity_poly.entity_id
_entity_poly.type
_entity_poly.pdbx_seq_one_letter_code
_entity_poly.pdbx_strand_id
1 'polypeptide(L)'
;MNNEASLRNISSEFAEIIKEVLKANLDESRKYEVEQEIRTICEKYTLKEISDVFLQEAIRATKSKHCYVAFVDPENKDSVGISFSHLTNACQNYEDMGEARFKIRKDGTYGGLLGYSLDTGESFYVLDIASHPAAHGLPPGHEPVNQFLSVPVIFKGEILGQIVTANPKSDYRPEDVKIADKIADLYGIVLNEFL
;
A
#
# COMPACT_ATOMS: atom_id res chain seq x y z
N MET A 1 15.35 11.59 19.13
CA MET A 1 15.34 10.34 19.93
C MET A 1 13.94 9.74 20.14
N ASN A 2 12.83 10.44 19.89
CA ASN A 2 11.49 9.90 20.11
C ASN A 2 10.91 9.05 18.94
N ASN A 3 11.44 9.18 17.71
CA ASN A 3 10.83 8.58 16.54
C ASN A 3 11.00 7.03 16.46
N GLU A 4 12.17 6.50 16.82
CA GLU A 4 12.41 5.04 16.78
C GLU A 4 11.60 4.27 17.84
N ALA A 5 11.40 4.84 19.02
CA ALA A 5 10.60 4.21 20.07
C ALA A 5 9.11 4.22 19.69
N SER A 6 8.62 5.30 19.09
CA SER A 6 7.27 5.41 18.57
C SER A 6 7.01 4.36 17.46
N LEU A 7 7.87 4.28 16.46
CA LEU A 7 7.76 3.29 15.37
C LEU A 7 7.78 1.84 15.88
N ARG A 8 8.59 1.52 16.90
CA ARG A 8 8.60 0.17 17.50
C ARG A 8 7.28 -0.17 18.19
N ASN A 9 6.67 0.79 18.87
CA ASN A 9 5.37 0.58 19.54
C ASN A 9 4.25 0.38 18.53
N ILE A 10 4.13 1.23 17.51
CA ILE A 10 3.14 1.10 16.44
C ILE A 10 3.31 -0.24 15.71
N SER A 11 4.56 -0.58 15.35
CA SER A 11 4.87 -1.85 14.69
C SER A 11 4.44 -3.04 15.53
N SER A 12 4.61 -2.98 16.86
CA SER A 12 4.18 -4.05 17.76
C SER A 12 2.66 -4.16 17.84
N GLU A 13 1.94 -3.04 17.95
CA GLU A 13 0.47 -3.02 18.01
C GLU A 13 -0.15 -3.60 16.72
N PHE A 14 0.27 -3.11 15.55
CA PHE A 14 -0.23 -3.61 14.27
C PHE A 14 0.26 -5.01 13.90
N ALA A 15 1.49 -5.39 14.28
CA ALA A 15 2.04 -6.70 13.94
C ALA A 15 1.21 -7.86 14.48
N GLU A 16 0.64 -7.72 15.68
CA GLU A 16 -0.23 -8.76 16.25
C GLU A 16 -1.57 -8.84 15.51
N ILE A 17 -2.20 -7.71 15.21
CA ILE A 17 -3.44 -7.65 14.41
C ILE A 17 -3.21 -8.27 13.02
N ILE A 18 -2.16 -7.86 12.31
CA ILE A 18 -1.85 -8.35 10.98
C ILE A 18 -1.57 -9.86 11.02
N LYS A 19 -0.79 -10.34 11.99
CA LYS A 19 -0.54 -11.79 12.15
C LYS A 19 -1.80 -12.59 12.37
N GLU A 20 -2.73 -12.08 13.16
CA GLU A 20 -4.01 -12.73 13.42
C GLU A 20 -4.82 -12.84 12.12
N VAL A 21 -5.01 -11.72 11.42
CA VAL A 21 -5.77 -11.66 10.16
C VAL A 21 -5.14 -12.51 9.05
N LEU A 22 -3.81 -12.56 8.98
CA LEU A 22 -3.13 -13.40 7.99
C LEU A 22 -3.28 -14.89 8.26
N LYS A 23 -3.42 -15.31 9.53
CA LYS A 23 -3.50 -16.73 9.94
C LYS A 23 -4.89 -17.32 9.83
N ALA A 24 -5.92 -16.53 10.06
CA ALA A 24 -7.29 -17.01 10.18
C ALA A 24 -8.29 -16.12 9.43
N ASN A 25 -9.44 -16.69 9.09
CA ASN A 25 -10.61 -15.90 8.75
C ASN A 25 -11.31 -15.55 10.06
N LEU A 26 -11.41 -14.25 10.34
CA LEU A 26 -12.08 -13.76 11.53
C LEU A 26 -13.60 -13.85 11.36
N ASP A 27 -14.31 -14.14 12.44
CA ASP A 27 -15.76 -13.98 12.48
C ASP A 27 -16.15 -12.50 12.59
N GLU A 28 -17.42 -12.17 12.42
CA GLU A 28 -17.90 -10.78 12.38
C GLU A 28 -17.66 -10.03 13.71
N SER A 29 -17.72 -10.72 14.85
CA SER A 29 -17.45 -10.11 16.16
C SER A 29 -16.00 -9.69 16.26
N ARG A 30 -15.08 -10.59 15.88
CA ARG A 30 -13.65 -10.31 15.94
C ARG A 30 -13.21 -9.26 14.91
N LYS A 31 -13.83 -9.26 13.72
CA LYS A 31 -13.61 -8.17 12.73
C LYS A 31 -13.97 -6.82 13.29
N TYR A 32 -15.11 -6.71 13.97
CA TYR A 32 -15.54 -5.47 14.62
C TYR A 32 -14.55 -5.03 15.70
N GLU A 33 -14.08 -5.96 16.55
CA GLU A 33 -13.08 -5.64 17.58
C GLU A 33 -11.77 -5.14 16.95
N VAL A 34 -11.28 -5.81 15.91
CA VAL A 34 -10.09 -5.39 15.15
C VAL A 34 -10.27 -3.98 14.58
N GLU A 35 -11.44 -3.67 14.02
CA GLU A 35 -11.74 -2.31 13.55
C GLU A 35 -11.63 -1.29 14.68
N GLN A 36 -12.17 -1.58 15.88
CA GLN A 36 -12.07 -0.67 17.04
C GLN A 36 -10.62 -0.53 17.56
N GLU A 37 -9.84 -1.62 17.58
CA GLU A 37 -8.43 -1.58 17.93
C GLU A 37 -7.65 -0.66 16.98
N ILE A 38 -7.86 -0.79 15.66
CA ILE A 38 -7.24 0.06 14.63
C ILE A 38 -7.61 1.53 14.83
N ARG A 39 -8.90 1.85 15.05
CA ARG A 39 -9.37 3.21 15.34
C ARG A 39 -8.63 3.80 16.53
N THR A 40 -8.49 3.04 17.62
CA THR A 40 -7.77 3.46 18.82
C THR A 40 -6.28 3.74 18.53
N ILE A 41 -5.67 3.00 17.63
CA ILE A 41 -4.30 3.26 17.19
C ILE A 41 -4.22 4.55 16.35
N CYS A 42 -5.19 4.76 15.45
CA CYS A 42 -5.26 5.97 14.63
C CYS A 42 -5.38 7.27 15.45
N GLU A 43 -5.96 7.23 16.65
CA GLU A 43 -6.00 8.37 17.55
C GLU A 43 -4.64 8.78 18.12
N LYS A 44 -3.66 7.85 18.13
CA LYS A 44 -2.34 8.04 18.76
C LYS A 44 -1.24 8.44 17.79
N TYR A 45 -1.40 8.08 16.52
CA TYR A 45 -0.33 8.15 15.52
C TYR A 45 -0.79 8.83 14.24
N THR A 46 0.13 9.38 13.47
CA THR A 46 -0.14 10.00 12.18
C THR A 46 -0.35 8.97 11.08
N LEU A 47 -1.08 9.33 10.03
CA LEU A 47 -1.23 8.49 8.84
C LEU A 47 0.12 8.04 8.27
N LYS A 48 1.13 8.93 8.25
CA LYS A 48 2.48 8.60 7.74
C LYS A 48 3.15 7.50 8.56
N GLU A 49 3.12 7.62 9.90
CA GLU A 49 3.71 6.62 10.80
C GLU A 49 3.05 5.26 10.64
N ILE A 50 1.72 5.23 10.56
CA ILE A 50 0.97 3.99 10.33
C ILE A 50 1.26 3.41 8.95
N SER A 51 1.29 4.24 7.91
CA SER A 51 1.61 3.80 6.54
C SER A 51 3.00 3.18 6.42
N ASP A 52 3.98 3.66 7.20
CA ASP A 52 5.31 3.07 7.25
C ASP A 52 5.29 1.65 7.83
N VAL A 53 4.41 1.37 8.80
CA VAL A 53 4.22 0.02 9.33
C VAL A 53 3.60 -0.89 8.28
N PHE A 54 2.54 -0.45 7.59
CA PHE A 54 1.90 -1.22 6.52
C PHE A 54 2.86 -1.51 5.38
N LEU A 55 3.71 -0.56 5.01
CA LEU A 55 4.78 -0.75 4.04
C LEU A 55 5.74 -1.88 4.47
N GLN A 56 6.23 -1.86 5.71
CA GLN A 56 7.14 -2.88 6.21
C GLN A 56 6.48 -4.26 6.29
N GLU A 57 5.22 -4.32 6.73
CA GLU A 57 4.48 -5.57 6.81
C GLU A 57 4.17 -6.15 5.41
N ALA A 58 3.84 -5.31 4.42
CA ALA A 58 3.66 -5.76 3.05
C ALA A 58 4.97 -6.33 2.45
N ILE A 59 6.11 -5.66 2.66
CA ILE A 59 7.44 -6.17 2.28
C ILE A 59 7.70 -7.53 2.92
N ARG A 60 7.50 -7.64 4.22
CA ARG A 60 7.77 -8.85 4.99
C ARG A 60 6.89 -10.02 4.54
N ALA A 61 5.59 -9.77 4.39
CA ALA A 61 4.60 -10.80 4.08
C ALA A 61 4.74 -11.33 2.64
N THR A 62 5.01 -10.45 1.67
CA THR A 62 5.22 -10.81 0.26
C THR A 62 6.67 -11.11 -0.08
N LYS A 63 7.60 -10.96 0.88
CA LYS A 63 9.06 -11.13 0.70
C LYS A 63 9.61 -10.28 -0.44
N SER A 64 9.05 -9.12 -0.65
CA SER A 64 9.42 -8.20 -1.73
C SER A 64 10.61 -7.32 -1.35
N LYS A 65 11.33 -6.80 -2.35
CA LYS A 65 12.42 -5.84 -2.16
C LYS A 65 11.89 -4.42 -1.97
N HIS A 66 10.83 -4.08 -2.72
CA HIS A 66 10.26 -2.74 -2.77
C HIS A 66 8.79 -2.74 -2.39
N CYS A 67 8.35 -1.64 -1.79
CA CYS A 67 6.94 -1.38 -1.54
C CYS A 67 6.66 0.12 -1.65
N TYR A 68 5.44 0.42 -2.07
CA TYR A 68 4.85 1.75 -2.18
C TYR A 68 3.46 1.70 -1.58
N VAL A 69 3.14 2.67 -0.73
CA VAL A 69 1.81 2.82 -0.12
C VAL A 69 1.27 4.20 -0.45
N ALA A 70 0.04 4.25 -0.92
CA ALA A 70 -0.62 5.48 -1.32
C ALA A 70 -2.07 5.54 -0.85
N PHE A 71 -2.58 6.76 -0.72
CA PHE A 71 -4.00 7.02 -0.58
C PHE A 71 -4.54 7.80 -1.79
N VAL A 72 -5.85 7.79 -1.97
CA VAL A 72 -6.56 8.62 -2.95
C VAL A 72 -7.05 9.87 -2.23
N ASP A 73 -6.59 11.03 -2.69
CA ASP A 73 -6.98 12.33 -2.13
C ASP A 73 -8.50 12.54 -2.31
N PRO A 74 -9.26 12.71 -1.22
CA PRO A 74 -10.72 12.83 -1.31
C PRO A 74 -11.17 14.07 -2.07
N GLU A 75 -10.35 15.14 -2.12
CA GLU A 75 -10.71 16.41 -2.74
C GLU A 75 -10.59 16.39 -4.27
N ASN A 76 -9.49 15.81 -4.79
CA ASN A 76 -9.16 15.89 -6.21
C ASN A 76 -8.96 14.53 -6.88
N LYS A 77 -9.04 13.45 -6.10
CA LYS A 77 -8.88 12.06 -6.53
C LYS A 77 -7.48 11.72 -7.05
N ASP A 78 -6.47 12.54 -6.77
CA ASP A 78 -5.09 12.18 -7.08
C ASP A 78 -4.63 11.00 -6.22
N SER A 79 -3.77 10.13 -6.77
CA SER A 79 -3.09 9.11 -5.97
C SER A 79 -1.86 9.72 -5.31
N VAL A 80 -1.82 9.72 -3.99
CA VAL A 80 -0.77 10.35 -3.19
C VAL A 80 0.05 9.28 -2.48
N GLY A 81 1.30 9.11 -2.92
CA GLY A 81 2.25 8.25 -2.26
C GLY A 81 2.68 8.83 -0.92
N ILE A 82 2.52 8.07 0.14
CA ILE A 82 2.83 8.47 1.50
C ILE A 82 4.01 7.71 2.10
N SER A 83 4.24 6.47 1.67
CA SER A 83 5.35 5.65 2.14
C SER A 83 6.03 4.90 1.00
N PHE A 84 7.36 4.86 1.05
CA PHE A 84 8.23 4.25 0.04
C PHE A 84 9.37 3.50 0.71
N SER A 85 9.65 2.28 0.27
CA SER A 85 10.81 1.52 0.74
C SER A 85 12.12 1.99 0.12
N HIS A 86 12.05 2.66 -1.02
CA HIS A 86 13.21 3.13 -1.77
C HIS A 86 12.81 4.34 -2.61
N LEU A 87 13.49 5.45 -2.36
CA LEU A 87 13.43 6.65 -3.19
C LEU A 87 14.69 6.68 -4.06
N THR A 88 14.52 6.67 -5.37
CA THR A 88 15.61 6.87 -6.32
C THR A 88 15.79 8.36 -6.61
N ASN A 89 16.91 8.74 -7.24
CA ASN A 89 17.10 10.12 -7.71
C ASN A 89 15.98 10.59 -8.66
N ALA A 90 15.26 9.66 -9.30
CA ALA A 90 14.08 9.98 -10.10
C ALA A 90 12.85 10.37 -9.24
N CYS A 91 12.88 10.05 -7.94
CA CYS A 91 11.88 10.44 -6.95
C CYS A 91 12.32 11.71 -6.16
N GLN A 92 13.36 12.41 -6.57
CA GLN A 92 13.84 13.63 -5.92
C GLN A 92 12.76 14.71 -5.81
N ASN A 93 11.81 14.75 -6.74
CA ASN A 93 10.64 15.61 -6.62
C ASN A 93 9.81 15.33 -5.35
N TYR A 94 9.92 14.12 -4.79
CA TYR A 94 9.27 13.78 -3.53
C TYR A 94 9.97 14.45 -2.33
N GLU A 95 11.30 14.46 -2.31
CA GLU A 95 12.06 15.14 -1.24
C GLU A 95 11.81 16.65 -1.25
N ASP A 96 11.63 17.24 -2.45
CA ASP A 96 11.37 18.66 -2.61
C ASP A 96 9.91 19.06 -2.30
N MET A 97 8.94 18.17 -2.54
CA MET A 97 7.49 18.45 -2.42
C MET A 97 6.82 17.78 -1.22
N GLY A 98 7.51 16.84 -0.52
CA GLY A 98 6.99 16.12 0.64
C GLY A 98 5.94 15.05 0.34
N GLU A 99 5.53 14.88 -0.93
CA GLU A 99 4.59 13.87 -1.38
C GLU A 99 4.82 13.50 -2.86
N ALA A 100 4.58 12.24 -3.21
CA ALA A 100 4.56 11.78 -4.60
C ALA A 100 3.13 11.73 -5.11
N ARG A 101 2.71 12.79 -5.80
CA ARG A 101 1.35 12.94 -6.30
C ARG A 101 1.23 12.53 -7.76
N PHE A 102 0.38 11.55 -8.03
CA PHE A 102 0.01 11.10 -9.37
C PHE A 102 -1.40 11.59 -9.69
N LYS A 103 -1.47 12.62 -10.54
CA LYS A 103 -2.74 13.24 -10.90
C LYS A 103 -3.64 12.30 -11.67
N ILE A 104 -4.91 12.26 -11.27
CA ILE A 104 -5.93 11.60 -12.06
C ILE A 104 -6.05 12.28 -13.44
N ARG A 105 -6.21 11.49 -14.49
CA ARG A 105 -6.35 11.98 -15.85
C ARG A 105 -7.75 12.58 -16.08
N LYS A 106 -7.89 13.33 -17.16
CA LYS A 106 -9.18 13.95 -17.53
C LYS A 106 -10.31 12.94 -17.82
N ASP A 107 -9.95 11.71 -18.19
CA ASP A 107 -10.88 10.60 -18.43
C ASP A 107 -11.25 9.84 -17.16
N GLY A 108 -10.75 10.26 -15.99
CA GLY A 108 -11.01 9.65 -14.71
C GLY A 108 -10.13 8.43 -14.39
N THR A 109 -9.07 8.18 -15.18
CA THR A 109 -8.13 7.07 -14.96
C THR A 109 -6.78 7.57 -14.45
N TYR A 110 -6.02 6.68 -13.78
CA TYR A 110 -4.63 6.94 -13.40
C TYR A 110 -3.68 6.46 -14.50
N GLY A 111 -4.02 5.33 -15.14
CA GLY A 111 -3.27 4.69 -16.22
C GLY A 111 -1.89 4.17 -15.78
N GLY A 112 -1.24 3.49 -16.70
CA GLY A 112 0.01 2.80 -16.42
C GLY A 112 -0.17 1.61 -15.49
N LEU A 113 0.92 0.88 -15.24
CA LEU A 113 0.89 -0.29 -14.38
C LEU A 113 0.58 0.09 -12.92
N LEU A 114 1.11 1.23 -12.46
CA LEU A 114 0.87 1.73 -11.11
C LEU A 114 -0.60 2.11 -10.87
N GLY A 115 -1.29 2.65 -11.89
CA GLY A 115 -2.69 3.05 -11.79
C GLY A 115 -3.68 1.91 -12.02
N TYR A 116 -3.24 0.77 -12.54
CA TYR A 116 -4.13 -0.29 -13.02
C TYR A 116 -5.08 -0.82 -11.94
N SER A 117 -4.59 -1.09 -10.74
CA SER A 117 -5.45 -1.55 -9.63
C SER A 117 -6.45 -0.49 -9.16
N LEU A 118 -6.10 0.80 -9.23
CA LEU A 118 -7.03 1.89 -8.93
C LEU A 118 -8.09 2.06 -10.03
N ASP A 119 -7.71 1.85 -11.30
CA ASP A 119 -8.61 1.98 -12.43
C ASP A 119 -9.62 0.83 -12.56
N THR A 120 -9.20 -0.38 -12.15
CA THR A 120 -10.02 -1.60 -12.27
C THR A 120 -10.71 -2.01 -10.96
N GLY A 121 -10.18 -1.58 -9.82
CA GLY A 121 -10.57 -2.10 -8.51
C GLY A 121 -10.12 -3.53 -8.26
N GLU A 122 -9.21 -4.06 -9.08
CA GLU A 122 -8.75 -5.45 -9.02
C GLU A 122 -7.31 -5.57 -8.55
N SER A 123 -7.06 -6.55 -7.69
CA SER A 123 -5.72 -6.95 -7.29
C SER A 123 -5.07 -7.80 -8.37
N PHE A 124 -3.79 -7.57 -8.66
CA PHE A 124 -3.08 -8.32 -9.69
C PHE A 124 -1.58 -8.43 -9.39
N TYR A 125 -0.94 -9.36 -10.08
CA TYR A 125 0.51 -9.43 -10.15
C TYR A 125 0.97 -9.76 -11.55
N VAL A 126 2.21 -9.38 -11.87
CA VAL A 126 2.88 -9.72 -13.13
C VAL A 126 4.29 -10.23 -12.83
N LEU A 127 4.69 -11.28 -13.54
CA LEU A 127 6.02 -11.89 -13.42
C LEU A 127 7.05 -11.25 -14.37
N ASP A 128 6.55 -10.57 -15.39
CA ASP A 128 7.34 -9.77 -16.33
C ASP A 128 6.55 -8.51 -16.66
N ILE A 129 6.95 -7.38 -16.11
CA ILE A 129 6.22 -6.12 -16.28
C ILE A 129 6.15 -5.67 -17.74
N ALA A 130 7.15 -6.01 -18.57
CA ALA A 130 7.16 -5.63 -19.98
C ALA A 130 6.06 -6.32 -20.79
N SER A 131 5.53 -7.44 -20.29
CA SER A 131 4.45 -8.19 -20.94
C SER A 131 3.05 -7.62 -20.66
N HIS A 132 2.90 -6.73 -19.67
CA HIS A 132 1.59 -6.20 -19.29
C HIS A 132 1.17 -5.03 -20.18
N PRO A 133 -0.07 -5.02 -20.73
CA PRO A 133 -0.51 -3.99 -21.69
C PRO A 133 -0.47 -2.56 -21.13
N ALA A 134 -0.62 -2.39 -19.81
CA ALA A 134 -0.55 -1.08 -19.15
C ALA A 134 0.88 -0.61 -18.85
N ALA A 135 1.92 -1.41 -19.12
CA ALA A 135 3.29 -1.03 -18.83
C ALA A 135 3.78 0.04 -19.81
N HIS A 136 4.35 1.13 -19.28
CA HIS A 136 4.92 2.23 -20.07
C HIS A 136 6.41 2.41 -19.90
N GLY A 137 7.06 1.45 -19.20
CA GLY A 137 8.46 1.57 -18.78
C GLY A 137 8.61 2.35 -17.47
N LEU A 138 9.86 2.47 -17.03
CA LEU A 138 10.23 3.17 -15.81
C LEU A 138 10.90 4.51 -16.14
N PRO A 139 10.77 5.53 -15.28
CA PRO A 139 11.50 6.78 -15.45
C PRO A 139 13.01 6.55 -15.49
N PRO A 140 13.77 7.41 -16.22
CA PRO A 140 15.24 7.33 -16.21
C PRO A 140 15.80 7.39 -14.78
N GLY A 141 16.74 6.50 -14.45
CA GLY A 141 17.35 6.43 -13.13
C GLY A 141 16.54 5.63 -12.08
N HIS A 142 15.36 5.12 -12.42
CA HIS A 142 14.62 4.25 -11.53
C HIS A 142 15.30 2.87 -11.42
N GLU A 143 15.29 2.28 -10.22
CA GLU A 143 15.73 0.88 -10.06
C GLU A 143 14.89 -0.06 -10.93
N PRO A 144 15.49 -1.09 -11.52
CA PRO A 144 14.73 -2.06 -12.31
C PRO A 144 13.64 -2.74 -11.49
N VAL A 145 12.44 -2.76 -12.04
CA VAL A 145 11.31 -3.54 -11.52
C VAL A 145 11.03 -4.65 -12.52
N ASN A 146 11.17 -5.89 -12.08
CA ASN A 146 10.97 -7.07 -12.92
C ASN A 146 9.59 -7.68 -12.69
N GLN A 147 9.22 -7.80 -11.44
CA GLN A 147 7.92 -8.32 -11.01
C GLN A 147 7.19 -7.30 -10.14
N PHE A 148 5.88 -7.30 -10.25
CA PHE A 148 5.02 -6.27 -9.67
C PHE A 148 3.75 -6.91 -9.14
N LEU A 149 3.33 -6.50 -7.94
CA LEU A 149 2.05 -6.87 -7.34
C LEU A 149 1.40 -5.60 -6.84
N SER A 150 0.13 -5.38 -7.17
CA SER A 150 -0.64 -4.23 -6.71
C SER A 150 -2.02 -4.67 -6.24
N VAL A 151 -2.43 -4.12 -5.11
CA VAL A 151 -3.75 -4.32 -4.54
C VAL A 151 -4.38 -2.96 -4.25
N PRO A 152 -5.65 -2.72 -4.65
CA PRO A 152 -6.36 -1.53 -4.25
C PRO A 152 -6.75 -1.64 -2.78
N VAL A 153 -6.76 -0.53 -2.07
CA VAL A 153 -7.29 -0.42 -0.72
C VAL A 153 -8.74 -0.01 -0.81
N ILE A 154 -9.64 -0.95 -0.53
CA ILE A 154 -11.09 -0.74 -0.64
C ILE A 154 -11.72 -0.79 0.74
N PHE A 155 -12.53 0.22 1.08
CA PHE A 155 -13.32 0.23 2.29
C PHE A 155 -14.77 0.60 1.96
N LYS A 156 -15.71 -0.26 2.37
CA LYS A 156 -17.16 -0.09 2.10
C LYS A 156 -17.50 0.17 0.62
N GLY A 157 -16.74 -0.40 -0.30
CA GLY A 157 -16.94 -0.27 -1.74
C GLY A 157 -16.27 0.94 -2.39
N GLU A 158 -15.56 1.76 -1.63
CA GLU A 158 -14.79 2.89 -2.15
C GLU A 158 -13.29 2.57 -2.18
N ILE A 159 -12.61 2.94 -3.26
CA ILE A 159 -11.16 2.83 -3.39
C ILE A 159 -10.53 4.03 -2.68
N LEU A 160 -9.84 3.77 -1.57
CA LEU A 160 -9.19 4.78 -0.75
C LEU A 160 -7.68 4.88 -0.98
N GLY A 161 -7.08 3.92 -1.67
CA GLY A 161 -5.64 3.89 -1.89
C GLY A 161 -5.16 2.63 -2.57
N GLN A 162 -3.85 2.36 -2.45
CA GLN A 162 -3.23 1.14 -2.96
C GLN A 162 -1.98 0.76 -2.18
N ILE A 163 -1.66 -0.52 -2.18
CA ILE A 163 -0.39 -1.08 -1.75
C ILE A 163 0.24 -1.80 -2.93
N VAL A 164 1.49 -1.43 -3.23
CA VAL A 164 2.25 -2.00 -4.33
C VAL A 164 3.53 -2.62 -3.79
N THR A 165 3.84 -3.85 -4.20
CA THR A 165 5.11 -4.49 -3.90
C THR A 165 5.80 -4.93 -5.18
N ALA A 166 7.13 -5.01 -5.15
CA ALA A 166 7.92 -5.36 -6.33
C ALA A 166 9.19 -6.13 -5.99
N ASN A 167 9.67 -6.89 -6.98
CA ASN A 167 10.91 -7.66 -6.91
C ASN A 167 10.94 -8.61 -5.70
N PRO A 168 10.06 -9.63 -5.63
CA PRO A 168 10.05 -10.60 -4.55
C PRO A 168 11.29 -11.50 -4.61
N LYS A 169 11.61 -12.17 -3.50
CA LYS A 169 12.71 -13.17 -3.44
C LYS A 169 12.46 -14.41 -4.29
N SER A 170 11.19 -14.71 -4.58
CA SER A 170 10.72 -15.78 -5.47
C SER A 170 9.47 -15.27 -6.17
N ASP A 171 9.17 -15.81 -7.36
CA ASP A 171 8.03 -15.37 -8.18
C ASP A 171 6.75 -15.23 -7.38
N TYR A 172 6.01 -14.14 -7.64
CA TYR A 172 4.68 -13.95 -7.06
C TYR A 172 3.73 -15.08 -7.46
N ARG A 173 2.83 -15.40 -6.54
CA ARG A 173 1.79 -16.41 -6.69
C ARG A 173 0.45 -15.84 -6.22
N PRO A 174 -0.68 -16.50 -6.54
CA PRO A 174 -2.00 -16.08 -6.07
C PRO A 174 -2.11 -15.93 -4.54
N GLU A 175 -1.31 -16.70 -3.77
CA GLU A 175 -1.26 -16.60 -2.32
C GLU A 175 -0.68 -15.28 -1.84
N ASP A 176 0.30 -14.72 -2.57
CA ASP A 176 0.90 -13.42 -2.23
C ASP A 176 -0.11 -12.28 -2.43
N VAL A 177 -0.98 -12.39 -3.47
CA VAL A 177 -2.09 -11.46 -3.67
C VAL A 177 -3.07 -11.51 -2.49
N LYS A 178 -3.50 -12.71 -2.08
CA LYS A 178 -4.42 -12.88 -0.93
C LYS A 178 -3.85 -12.33 0.37
N ILE A 179 -2.54 -12.45 0.55
CA ILE A 179 -1.84 -11.87 1.71
C ILE A 179 -1.88 -10.34 1.62
N ALA A 180 -1.55 -9.78 0.46
CA ALA A 180 -1.56 -8.34 0.24
C ALA A 180 -2.98 -7.75 0.36
N ASP A 181 -4.01 -8.43 -0.15
CA ASP A 181 -5.41 -8.05 0.01
C ASP A 181 -5.82 -7.92 1.49
N LYS A 182 -5.49 -8.91 2.31
CA LYS A 182 -5.78 -8.87 3.75
C LYS A 182 -5.10 -7.69 4.45
N ILE A 183 -3.88 -7.35 4.03
CA ILE A 183 -3.17 -6.16 4.54
C ILE A 183 -3.87 -4.88 4.06
N ALA A 184 -4.30 -4.84 2.79
CA ALA A 184 -5.03 -3.72 2.22
C ALA A 184 -6.39 -3.51 2.89
N ASP A 185 -7.11 -4.59 3.24
CA ASP A 185 -8.37 -4.52 3.99
C ASP A 185 -8.18 -3.79 5.34
N LEU A 186 -7.13 -4.14 6.10
CA LEU A 186 -6.82 -3.47 7.35
C LEU A 186 -6.41 -2.00 7.14
N TYR A 187 -5.64 -1.74 6.09
CA TYR A 187 -5.24 -0.37 5.74
C TYR A 187 -6.42 0.47 5.27
N GLY A 188 -7.46 -0.14 4.70
CA GLY A 188 -8.72 0.51 4.37
C GLY A 188 -9.43 1.11 5.59
N ILE A 189 -9.39 0.41 6.73
CA ILE A 189 -9.90 0.93 8.00
C ILE A 189 -9.10 2.18 8.43
N VAL A 190 -7.77 2.09 8.33
CA VAL A 190 -6.88 3.24 8.65
C VAL A 190 -7.21 4.43 7.77
N LEU A 191 -7.24 4.26 6.44
CA LEU A 191 -7.50 5.37 5.52
C LEU A 191 -8.85 6.01 5.76
N ASN A 192 -9.89 5.22 6.09
CA ASN A 192 -11.22 5.76 6.40
C ASN A 192 -11.24 6.64 7.67
N GLU A 193 -10.29 6.47 8.59
CA GLU A 193 -10.19 7.33 9.78
C GLU A 193 -9.48 8.66 9.50
N PHE A 194 -8.67 8.74 8.46
CA PHE A 194 -7.87 9.92 8.16
C PHE A 194 -8.38 10.75 6.97
N LEU A 195 -9.18 10.17 6.08
CA LEU A 195 -9.70 10.81 4.86
C LEU A 195 -11.16 11.25 5.02
#